data_42460087becc85342ba17ce4082135c2
#
_entry.id   42460087becc85342ba17ce4082135c2
#
_cell.length_a   1.000
_cell.length_b   1.000
_cell.length_c   1.000
_cell.angle_alpha   90.00
_cell.angle_beta   90.00
_cell.angle_gamma   90.00
#
_symmetry.space_group_name_H-M   'P 1'
#
loop_
_entity.id
_entity.type
_entity.pdbx_description
1 polymer ?
#
loop_
_entity_poly.entity_id
_entity_poly.type
_entity_poly.pdbx_seq_one_letter_code
_entity_poly.pdbx_strand_id
1 'polypeptide(L)'
;IMGIMLIAAALSLNYYNYFHEKQSNKRMEAVLSDLKTQISDSAEDSDSSSPFDIFDDSRSTDSEIDDPDKDIVLDGNSYIGLISFPTLGQEFPVTRGWSYAAMNTAACQYSGRRVDNDLIICAHNYTGFFDKLDKLSSGDQVIFTDVYGREFNYTVTNSELLSGWDSPSLIKGGGSDWDLTLFTCTWSGYSRVTVRLVYS
;
A
#
# COMPACT_ATOMS: atom_id res chain seq x y z
N ILE A 1 21.13 33.81 -25.64
CA ILE A 1 19.65 33.70 -25.65
C ILE A 1 19.24 32.22 -25.50
N MET A 2 19.77 31.29 -26.28
CA MET A 2 19.42 29.86 -26.23
C MET A 2 19.69 29.21 -24.85
N GLY A 3 20.82 29.55 -24.18
CA GLY A 3 21.15 29.03 -22.85
C GLY A 3 20.14 29.48 -21.75
N ILE A 4 19.66 30.73 -21.85
CA ILE A 4 18.67 31.25 -20.89
C ILE A 4 17.31 30.52 -21.07
N MET A 5 16.91 30.20 -22.30
CA MET A 5 15.70 29.44 -22.57
C MET A 5 15.79 28.00 -22.01
N LEU A 6 16.94 27.35 -22.12
CA LEU A 6 17.13 26.00 -21.57
C LEU A 6 17.08 26.00 -20.04
N ILE A 7 17.68 27.00 -19.39
CA ILE A 7 17.61 27.16 -17.93
C ILE A 7 16.17 27.41 -17.47
N ALA A 8 15.44 28.31 -18.16
CA ALA A 8 14.06 28.57 -17.84
C ALA A 8 13.15 27.34 -18.01
N ALA A 9 13.36 26.56 -19.07
CA ALA A 9 12.65 25.30 -19.29
C ALA A 9 12.95 24.27 -18.18
N ALA A 10 14.22 24.12 -17.80
CA ALA A 10 14.62 23.21 -16.71
C ALA A 10 14.02 23.61 -15.37
N LEU A 11 14.02 24.89 -15.03
CA LEU A 11 13.41 25.41 -13.81
C LEU A 11 11.89 25.23 -13.81
N SER A 12 11.22 25.45 -14.95
CA SER A 12 9.78 25.23 -15.12
C SER A 12 9.42 23.74 -14.92
N LEU A 13 10.22 22.83 -15.45
CA LEU A 13 10.02 21.38 -15.27
C LEU A 13 10.21 20.97 -13.81
N ASN A 14 11.25 21.47 -13.13
CA ASN A 14 11.48 21.20 -11.73
C ASN A 14 10.34 21.74 -10.85
N TYR A 15 9.86 22.95 -11.14
CA TYR A 15 8.72 23.52 -10.43
C TYR A 15 7.44 22.73 -10.65
N TYR A 16 7.17 22.30 -11.88
CA TYR A 16 6.02 21.46 -12.22
C TYR A 16 6.07 20.12 -11.47
N ASN A 17 7.22 19.44 -11.49
CA ASN A 17 7.39 18.15 -10.78
C ASN A 17 7.21 18.32 -9.28
N TYR A 18 7.82 19.34 -8.67
CA TYR A 18 7.67 19.64 -7.25
C TYR A 18 6.20 19.92 -6.87
N PHE A 19 5.50 20.71 -7.69
CA PHE A 19 4.09 21.00 -7.42
C PHE A 19 3.19 19.77 -7.55
N HIS A 20 3.46 18.93 -8.57
CA HIS A 20 2.74 17.67 -8.79
C HIS A 20 2.93 16.70 -7.61
N GLU A 21 4.16 16.51 -7.16
CA GLU A 21 4.51 15.68 -6.00
C GLU A 21 3.79 16.16 -4.73
N LYS A 22 3.84 17.45 -4.45
CA LYS A 22 3.15 18.04 -3.29
C LYS A 22 1.63 17.86 -3.34
N GLN A 23 1.04 17.94 -4.54
CA GLN A 23 -0.39 17.71 -4.72
C GLN A 23 -0.75 16.24 -4.51
N SER A 24 0.09 15.30 -4.99
CA SER A 24 -0.07 13.86 -4.79
C SER A 24 -0.03 13.52 -3.29
N ASN A 25 0.94 14.04 -2.54
CA ASN A 25 1.05 13.82 -1.11
C ASN A 25 -0.19 14.30 -0.33
N LYS A 26 -0.71 15.49 -0.66
CA LYS A 26 -1.93 16.00 -0.02
C LYS A 26 -3.16 15.12 -0.30
N ARG A 27 -3.28 14.61 -1.52
CA ARG A 27 -4.38 13.70 -1.87
C ARG A 27 -4.25 12.38 -1.11
N MET A 28 -3.05 11.83 -1.05
CA MET A 28 -2.76 10.60 -0.32
C MET A 28 -3.08 10.76 1.17
N GLU A 29 -2.66 11.86 1.81
CA GLU A 29 -2.97 12.16 3.21
C GLU A 29 -4.49 12.28 3.47
N ALA A 30 -5.24 12.91 2.57
CA ALA A 30 -6.69 13.01 2.68
C ALA A 30 -7.35 11.63 2.59
N VAL A 31 -6.99 10.83 1.59
CA VAL A 31 -7.47 9.45 1.42
C VAL A 31 -7.11 8.59 2.64
N LEU A 32 -5.88 8.71 3.14
CA LEU A 32 -5.44 7.98 4.34
C LEU A 32 -6.30 8.30 5.55
N SER A 33 -6.62 9.59 5.77
CA SER A 33 -7.49 10.03 6.87
C SER A 33 -8.90 9.47 6.75
N ASP A 34 -9.49 9.56 5.55
CA ASP A 34 -10.85 9.10 5.30
C ASP A 34 -10.95 7.57 5.42
N LEU A 35 -9.96 6.85 4.91
CA LEU A 35 -9.91 5.40 4.98
C LEU A 35 -9.76 4.91 6.42
N LYS A 36 -8.90 5.56 7.22
CA LYS A 36 -8.77 5.27 8.66
C LYS A 36 -10.07 5.43 9.42
N THR A 37 -10.82 6.48 9.13
CA THR A 37 -12.12 6.70 9.77
C THR A 37 -13.09 5.58 9.43
N GLN A 38 -13.19 5.19 8.16
CA GLN A 38 -14.09 4.11 7.75
C GLN A 38 -13.68 2.73 8.30
N ILE A 39 -12.37 2.45 8.39
CA ILE A 39 -11.87 1.22 9.00
C ILE A 39 -12.20 1.20 10.50
N SER A 40 -12.03 2.33 11.21
CA SER A 40 -12.36 2.42 12.64
C SER A 40 -13.84 2.22 12.89
N ASP A 41 -14.71 2.84 12.09
CA ASP A 41 -16.17 2.68 12.19
C ASP A 41 -16.58 1.22 11.94
N SER A 42 -15.96 0.55 10.97
CA SER A 42 -16.21 -0.87 10.68
C SER A 42 -15.75 -1.81 11.81
N ALA A 43 -14.70 -1.46 12.53
CA ALA A 43 -14.19 -2.23 13.66
C ALA A 43 -15.09 -2.09 14.91
N GLU A 44 -15.68 -0.92 15.15
CA GLU A 44 -16.58 -0.67 16.29
C GLU A 44 -17.93 -1.38 16.11
N ASP A 45 -18.46 -1.47 14.89
CA ASP A 45 -19.71 -2.19 14.61
C ASP A 45 -19.59 -3.71 14.86
N SER A 46 -18.41 -4.28 14.74
CA SER A 46 -18.16 -5.70 15.00
C SER A 46 -18.08 -6.06 16.49
N ASP A 47 -17.80 -5.11 17.38
CA ASP A 47 -17.69 -5.33 18.84
C ASP A 47 -18.99 -5.03 19.61
N SER A 48 -20.04 -4.50 18.96
CA SER A 48 -21.30 -4.12 19.60
C SER A 48 -22.37 -5.23 19.63
N SER A 49 -22.02 -6.50 19.43
CA SER A 49 -22.95 -7.61 19.68
C SER A 49 -23.19 -7.77 21.18
N SER A 50 -24.23 -7.14 21.66
CA SER A 50 -24.74 -7.23 23.03
C SER A 50 -25.00 -8.69 23.44
N PRO A 51 -24.57 -9.15 24.63
CA PRO A 51 -24.77 -10.52 25.09
C PRO A 51 -26.23 -10.86 25.48
N PHE A 52 -27.24 -10.10 25.07
CA PHE A 52 -28.59 -10.21 25.62
C PHE A 52 -29.71 -10.29 24.58
N ASP A 53 -29.56 -11.15 23.52
CA ASP A 53 -30.69 -11.58 22.70
C ASP A 53 -30.69 -13.11 22.54
N ILE A 54 -31.05 -13.81 23.63
CA ILE A 54 -31.46 -15.20 23.58
C ILE A 54 -32.99 -15.18 23.48
N PHE A 55 -33.56 -15.59 22.37
CA PHE A 55 -34.91 -15.93 21.98
C PHE A 55 -35.47 -15.09 20.82
N ASP A 56 -35.00 -15.36 19.60
CA ASP A 56 -35.90 -15.40 18.46
C ASP A 56 -35.39 -16.42 17.43
N ASP A 57 -36.11 -17.55 17.36
CA ASP A 57 -35.87 -18.70 16.47
C ASP A 57 -36.48 -18.41 15.10
N SER A 58 -35.93 -17.48 14.34
CA SER A 58 -36.26 -17.29 12.92
C SER A 58 -35.38 -16.19 12.27
N ARG A 59 -34.08 -16.20 12.46
CA ARG A 59 -33.21 -15.39 11.63
C ARG A 59 -32.02 -16.21 11.18
N SER A 60 -31.99 -16.44 9.86
CA SER A 60 -30.80 -16.94 9.20
C SER A 60 -29.59 -16.15 9.71
N THR A 61 -28.75 -16.81 10.53
CA THR A 61 -27.41 -16.35 10.83
C THR A 61 -26.63 -16.43 9.53
N ASP A 62 -26.77 -15.43 8.66
CA ASP A 62 -25.66 -14.98 7.86
C ASP A 62 -24.67 -14.37 8.85
N SER A 63 -23.83 -15.22 9.46
CA SER A 63 -22.54 -14.80 9.93
C SER A 63 -21.92 -14.13 8.70
N GLU A 64 -21.74 -12.83 8.73
CA GLU A 64 -21.05 -12.06 7.71
C GLU A 64 -19.65 -12.68 7.63
N ILE A 65 -19.50 -13.65 6.71
CA ILE A 65 -18.23 -14.32 6.45
C ILE A 65 -17.35 -13.19 5.98
N ASP A 66 -16.34 -12.88 6.79
CA ASP A 66 -15.31 -11.89 6.46
C ASP A 66 -14.80 -12.13 5.04
N ASP A 67 -15.32 -11.37 4.09
CA ASP A 67 -14.91 -11.47 2.69
C ASP A 67 -13.47 -10.96 2.58
N PRO A 68 -12.48 -11.84 2.32
CA PRO A 68 -11.09 -11.43 2.20
C PRO A 68 -10.84 -10.50 1.00
N ASP A 69 -11.80 -10.41 0.10
CA ASP A 69 -11.77 -9.55 -1.08
C ASP A 69 -12.64 -8.28 -0.93
N LYS A 70 -13.17 -8.01 0.27
CA LYS A 70 -13.89 -6.76 0.56
C LYS A 70 -12.98 -5.55 0.37
N ASP A 71 -13.55 -4.51 -0.23
CA ASP A 71 -12.89 -3.22 -0.46
C ASP A 71 -13.70 -2.10 0.17
N ILE A 72 -13.03 -1.02 0.52
CA ILE A 72 -13.65 0.28 0.77
C ILE A 72 -13.52 1.12 -0.49
N VAL A 73 -14.64 1.68 -0.98
CA VAL A 73 -14.64 2.53 -2.17
C VAL A 73 -14.68 4.01 -1.75
N LEU A 74 -13.62 4.75 -2.10
CA LEU A 74 -13.50 6.20 -1.89
C LEU A 74 -13.13 6.87 -3.21
N ASP A 75 -13.86 7.91 -3.57
CA ASP A 75 -13.60 8.71 -4.80
C ASP A 75 -13.43 7.86 -6.07
N GLY A 76 -14.19 6.75 -6.15
CA GLY A 76 -14.17 5.83 -7.31
C GLY A 76 -12.96 4.89 -7.37
N ASN A 77 -12.12 4.86 -6.34
CA ASN A 77 -11.05 3.87 -6.18
C ASN A 77 -11.43 2.86 -5.08
N SER A 78 -11.06 1.60 -5.29
CA SER A 78 -11.21 0.53 -4.32
C SER A 78 -9.94 0.39 -3.49
N TYR A 79 -10.06 0.32 -2.17
CA TYR A 79 -8.95 0.19 -1.23
C TYR A 79 -9.06 -1.11 -0.46
N ILE A 80 -7.95 -1.85 -0.38
CA ILE A 80 -7.86 -3.15 0.32
C ILE A 80 -7.35 -3.01 1.76
N GLY A 81 -6.92 -1.81 2.17
CA GLY A 81 -6.38 -1.56 3.50
C GLY A 81 -5.29 -0.49 3.51
N LEU A 82 -4.48 -0.54 4.56
CA LEU A 82 -3.36 0.35 4.82
C LEU A 82 -2.06 -0.45 4.93
N ILE A 83 -0.93 0.16 4.58
CA ILE A 83 0.40 -0.37 4.88
C ILE A 83 1.22 0.64 5.67
N SER A 84 1.79 0.21 6.79
CA SER A 84 2.52 1.04 7.74
C SER A 84 3.95 0.56 7.89
N PHE A 85 4.88 1.51 7.96
CA PHE A 85 6.32 1.32 8.18
C PHE A 85 6.74 2.03 9.49
N PRO A 86 6.59 1.38 10.67
CA PRO A 86 6.86 2.01 11.97
C PRO A 86 8.26 2.61 12.06
N THR A 87 9.30 1.91 11.57
CA THR A 87 10.69 2.38 11.56
C THR A 87 10.87 3.68 10.76
N LEU A 88 10.07 3.88 9.70
CA LEU A 88 10.15 5.07 8.85
C LEU A 88 9.16 6.17 9.24
N GLY A 89 8.20 5.86 10.13
CA GLY A 89 7.10 6.76 10.48
C GLY A 89 6.20 7.09 9.30
N GLN A 90 5.99 6.12 8.40
CA GLN A 90 5.21 6.29 7.17
C GLN A 90 4.05 5.29 7.14
N GLU A 91 2.93 5.70 6.53
CA GLU A 91 1.75 4.88 6.33
C GLU A 91 1.02 5.31 5.06
N PHE A 92 0.47 4.34 4.33
CA PHE A 92 -0.13 4.56 3.02
C PHE A 92 -1.42 3.77 2.85
N PRO A 93 -2.45 4.35 2.21
CA PRO A 93 -3.58 3.58 1.70
C PRO A 93 -3.10 2.66 0.57
N VAL A 94 -3.75 1.50 0.43
CA VAL A 94 -3.43 0.51 -0.61
C VAL A 94 -4.66 0.29 -1.49
N THR A 95 -4.57 0.66 -2.77
CA THR A 95 -5.65 0.41 -3.75
C THR A 95 -5.63 -1.03 -4.24
N ARG A 96 -6.81 -1.54 -4.61
CA ARG A 96 -6.93 -2.77 -5.38
C ARG A 96 -6.51 -2.52 -6.83
N GLY A 97 -5.53 -3.31 -7.28
CA GLY A 97 -4.92 -3.12 -8.59
C GLY A 97 -4.08 -1.86 -8.71
N TRP A 98 -3.29 -1.79 -9.73
CA TRP A 98 -2.39 -0.68 -9.96
C TRP A 98 -2.68 0.06 -11.27
N SER A 99 -2.47 1.36 -11.27
CA SER A 99 -2.40 2.21 -12.44
C SER A 99 -1.53 3.42 -12.12
N TYR A 100 -1.02 4.08 -13.14
CA TYR A 100 -0.28 5.33 -12.93
C TYR A 100 -1.14 6.40 -12.24
N ALA A 101 -2.44 6.42 -12.48
CA ALA A 101 -3.36 7.34 -11.82
C ALA A 101 -3.53 7.02 -10.33
N ALA A 102 -3.72 5.74 -9.98
CA ALA A 102 -3.85 5.27 -8.59
C ALA A 102 -2.56 5.52 -7.79
N MET A 103 -1.40 5.25 -8.39
CA MET A 103 -0.09 5.48 -7.75
C MET A 103 0.17 6.95 -7.39
N ASN A 104 -0.58 7.91 -7.95
CA ASN A 104 -0.48 9.32 -7.55
C ASN A 104 -1.19 9.64 -6.22
N THR A 105 -1.97 8.71 -5.67
CA THR A 105 -2.78 8.94 -4.47
C THR A 105 -2.62 7.86 -3.41
N ALA A 106 -2.01 6.72 -3.75
CA ALA A 106 -1.90 5.57 -2.86
C ALA A 106 -0.74 4.65 -3.27
N ALA A 107 -0.35 3.75 -2.38
CA ALA A 107 0.30 2.51 -2.77
C ALA A 107 -0.73 1.61 -3.48
N CYS A 108 -0.28 0.67 -4.29
CA CYS A 108 -1.16 -0.13 -5.12
C CYS A 108 -0.83 -1.62 -4.98
N GLN A 109 -1.85 -2.45 -4.88
CA GLN A 109 -1.72 -3.88 -5.08
C GLN A 109 -1.28 -4.13 -6.53
N TYR A 110 -0.06 -4.61 -6.71
CA TYR A 110 0.47 -4.94 -8.02
C TYR A 110 -0.03 -6.32 -8.49
N SER A 111 -0.01 -7.31 -7.60
CA SER A 111 -0.45 -8.68 -7.83
C SER A 111 -0.61 -9.43 -6.50
N GLY A 112 -1.19 -10.62 -6.55
CA GLY A 112 -1.34 -11.52 -5.42
C GLY A 112 -2.35 -11.03 -4.38
N ARG A 113 -2.55 -11.80 -3.32
CA ARG A 113 -3.47 -11.48 -2.22
C ARG A 113 -2.84 -11.84 -0.88
N ARG A 114 -3.19 -11.09 0.16
CA ARG A 114 -2.72 -11.38 1.51
C ARG A 114 -3.04 -12.82 1.96
N VAL A 115 -4.26 -13.28 1.69
CA VAL A 115 -4.71 -14.63 2.10
C VAL A 115 -3.96 -15.77 1.41
N ASP A 116 -3.37 -15.51 0.27
CA ASP A 116 -2.56 -16.47 -0.49
C ASP A 116 -1.06 -16.35 -0.15
N ASN A 117 -0.68 -15.44 0.75
CA ASN A 117 0.70 -15.14 1.15
C ASN A 117 1.60 -14.78 -0.05
N ASP A 118 1.05 -14.07 -1.03
CA ASP A 118 1.76 -13.67 -2.26
C ASP A 118 1.52 -12.20 -2.64
N LEU A 119 1.04 -11.39 -1.69
CA LEU A 119 0.70 -9.99 -1.93
C LEU A 119 1.93 -9.19 -2.37
N ILE A 120 1.79 -8.43 -3.44
CA ILE A 120 2.80 -7.52 -3.97
C ILE A 120 2.24 -6.11 -3.99
N ILE A 121 2.89 -5.18 -3.33
CA ILE A 121 2.49 -3.77 -3.26
C ILE A 121 3.59 -2.90 -3.88
N CYS A 122 3.18 -1.95 -4.71
CA CYS A 122 4.08 -0.96 -5.30
C CYS A 122 3.60 0.47 -5.04
N ALA A 123 4.54 1.40 -5.07
CA ALA A 123 4.27 2.82 -5.08
C ALA A 123 5.39 3.57 -5.82
N HIS A 124 5.16 4.84 -6.13
CA HIS A 124 6.21 5.71 -6.64
C HIS A 124 7.35 5.92 -5.63
N ASN A 125 8.54 6.26 -6.13
CA ASN A 125 9.68 6.69 -5.32
C ASN A 125 9.68 8.21 -5.04
N TYR A 126 8.52 8.85 -5.06
CA TYR A 126 8.39 10.27 -4.72
C TYR A 126 8.52 10.48 -3.23
N THR A 127 8.99 11.65 -2.85
CA THR A 127 9.02 12.08 -1.44
C THR A 127 7.62 11.97 -0.83
N GLY A 128 7.51 11.25 0.28
CA GLY A 128 6.23 10.98 0.93
C GLY A 128 5.48 9.75 0.40
N PHE A 129 6.09 8.98 -0.50
CA PHE A 129 5.65 7.63 -0.91
C PHE A 129 6.73 6.60 -0.54
N PHE A 130 7.06 5.66 -1.43
CA PHE A 130 8.08 4.64 -1.16
C PHE A 130 9.53 5.14 -1.39
N ASP A 131 9.78 6.44 -1.26
CA ASP A 131 11.09 7.07 -1.41
C ASP A 131 12.13 6.55 -0.40
N LYS A 132 11.67 6.03 0.75
CA LYS A 132 12.53 5.50 1.80
C LYS A 132 12.51 3.97 1.89
N LEU A 133 11.93 3.27 0.91
CA LEU A 133 11.85 1.81 0.95
C LEU A 133 13.23 1.15 1.06
N ASP A 134 14.27 1.77 0.49
CA ASP A 134 15.66 1.34 0.56
C ASP A 134 16.31 1.47 1.95
N LYS A 135 15.64 2.09 2.91
CA LYS A 135 16.10 2.24 4.30
C LYS A 135 15.62 1.10 5.20
N LEU A 136 14.65 0.31 4.74
CA LEU A 136 14.21 -0.88 5.47
C LEU A 136 15.33 -1.92 5.47
N SER A 137 15.55 -2.52 6.64
CA SER A 137 16.57 -3.50 6.91
C SER A 137 15.96 -4.80 7.43
N SER A 138 16.67 -5.92 7.27
CA SER A 138 16.22 -7.20 7.85
C SER A 138 15.93 -7.05 9.34
N GLY A 139 14.76 -7.51 9.77
CA GLY A 139 14.22 -7.39 11.12
C GLY A 139 13.26 -6.22 11.34
N ASP A 140 13.20 -5.24 10.43
CA ASP A 140 12.21 -4.17 10.51
C ASP A 140 10.79 -4.71 10.34
N GLN A 141 9.84 -4.08 11.05
CA GLN A 141 8.43 -4.46 11.01
C GLN A 141 7.67 -3.62 9.97
N VAL A 142 6.76 -4.28 9.28
CA VAL A 142 5.78 -3.67 8.38
C VAL A 142 4.41 -4.23 8.76
N ILE A 143 3.41 -3.36 8.86
CA ILE A 143 2.07 -3.74 9.26
C ILE A 143 1.12 -3.49 8.08
N PHE A 144 0.39 -4.51 7.66
CA PHE A 144 -0.74 -4.36 6.76
C PHE A 144 -2.04 -4.42 7.57
N THR A 145 -2.88 -3.38 7.45
CA THR A 145 -4.20 -3.33 8.09
C THR A 145 -5.26 -3.48 7.02
N ASP A 146 -6.12 -4.47 7.13
CA ASP A 146 -7.20 -4.68 6.16
C ASP A 146 -8.40 -3.75 6.40
N VAL A 147 -9.43 -3.85 5.56
CA VAL A 147 -10.63 -3.00 5.64
C VAL A 147 -11.51 -3.26 6.87
N TYR A 148 -11.23 -4.33 7.61
CA TYR A 148 -11.90 -4.66 8.88
C TYR A 148 -11.10 -4.17 10.10
N GLY A 149 -9.97 -3.49 9.89
CA GLY A 149 -9.09 -3.03 10.96
C GLY A 149 -8.16 -4.11 11.54
N ARG A 150 -8.08 -5.29 10.93
CA ARG A 150 -7.19 -6.37 11.39
C ARG A 150 -5.77 -6.11 10.93
N GLU A 151 -4.84 -6.19 11.87
CA GLU A 151 -3.42 -5.98 11.61
C GLU A 151 -2.69 -7.30 11.32
N PHE A 152 -1.88 -7.28 10.29
CA PHE A 152 -1.02 -8.39 9.86
C PHE A 152 0.42 -7.90 9.88
N ASN A 153 1.21 -8.48 10.80
CA ASN A 153 2.59 -8.09 11.03
C ASN A 153 3.52 -8.89 10.12
N TYR A 154 4.43 -8.18 9.46
CA TYR A 154 5.45 -8.77 8.60
C TYR A 154 6.82 -8.30 9.02
N THR A 155 7.80 -9.20 8.93
CA THR A 155 9.20 -8.89 9.20
C THR A 155 10.00 -8.87 7.89
N VAL A 156 10.77 -7.82 7.67
CA VAL A 156 11.69 -7.72 6.52
C VAL A 156 12.75 -8.81 6.62
N THR A 157 12.89 -9.60 5.57
CA THR A 157 13.92 -10.64 5.46
C THR A 157 15.06 -10.23 4.54
N ASN A 158 14.72 -9.59 3.42
CA ASN A 158 15.71 -9.21 2.40
C ASN A 158 15.31 -7.90 1.72
N SER A 159 16.33 -7.15 1.28
CA SER A 159 16.18 -6.01 0.39
C SER A 159 17.15 -6.19 -0.77
N GLU A 160 16.65 -6.07 -1.99
CA GLU A 160 17.40 -6.34 -3.21
C GLU A 160 17.09 -5.32 -4.31
N LEU A 161 18.00 -5.21 -5.27
CA LEU A 161 17.83 -4.36 -6.44
C LEU A 161 17.57 -5.25 -7.66
N LEU A 162 16.34 -5.26 -8.16
CA LEU A 162 15.96 -6.00 -9.36
C LEU A 162 16.03 -5.12 -10.60
N SER A 163 16.29 -5.72 -11.75
CA SER A 163 16.15 -5.05 -13.04
C SER A 163 14.69 -4.63 -13.26
N GLY A 164 14.48 -3.46 -13.84
CA GLY A 164 13.13 -2.98 -14.19
C GLY A 164 12.37 -3.89 -15.17
N TRP A 165 13.09 -4.77 -15.86
CA TRP A 165 12.55 -5.73 -16.83
C TRP A 165 12.32 -7.12 -16.21
N ASP A 166 12.77 -7.35 -14.98
CA ASP A 166 12.66 -8.64 -14.29
C ASP A 166 11.37 -8.73 -13.46
N SER A 167 10.23 -8.66 -14.15
CA SER A 167 8.91 -8.84 -13.50
C SER A 167 8.68 -10.24 -12.92
N PRO A 168 9.19 -11.34 -13.51
CA PRO A 168 9.04 -12.68 -12.93
C PRO A 168 9.66 -12.81 -11.55
N SER A 169 10.78 -12.15 -11.26
CA SER A 169 11.41 -12.19 -9.94
C SER A 169 10.63 -11.45 -8.85
N LEU A 170 9.65 -10.63 -9.19
CA LEU A 170 8.75 -10.01 -8.22
C LEU A 170 7.72 -11.00 -7.66
N ILE A 171 7.31 -11.98 -8.47
CA ILE A 171 6.22 -12.90 -8.17
C ILE A 171 6.77 -14.05 -7.32
N LYS A 172 6.01 -14.45 -6.30
CA LYS A 172 6.34 -15.61 -5.47
C LYS A 172 6.32 -16.87 -6.34
N GLY A 173 7.46 -17.55 -6.44
CA GLY A 173 7.61 -18.85 -7.09
C GLY A 173 7.52 -20.00 -6.10
N GLY A 174 7.41 -21.24 -6.60
CA GLY A 174 7.50 -22.43 -5.76
C GLY A 174 8.85 -22.49 -5.04
N GLY A 175 8.83 -22.48 -3.70
CA GLY A 175 10.04 -22.44 -2.86
C GLY A 175 10.45 -21.03 -2.40
N SER A 176 9.67 -20.02 -2.65
CA SER A 176 9.91 -18.66 -2.10
C SER A 176 9.60 -18.62 -0.60
N ASP A 177 10.48 -17.98 0.16
CA ASP A 177 10.44 -17.89 1.62
C ASP A 177 9.84 -16.56 2.11
N TRP A 178 9.04 -15.86 1.29
CA TRP A 178 8.40 -14.58 1.66
C TRP A 178 6.91 -14.60 1.37
N ASP A 179 6.14 -13.78 2.08
CA ASP A 179 4.68 -13.69 2.03
C ASP A 179 4.18 -12.34 1.50
N LEU A 180 5.03 -11.32 1.58
CA LEU A 180 4.75 -9.97 1.08
C LEU A 180 5.97 -9.44 0.32
N THR A 181 5.72 -8.79 -0.81
CA THR A 181 6.73 -8.07 -1.57
C THR A 181 6.35 -6.60 -1.68
N LEU A 182 7.28 -5.71 -1.38
CA LEU A 182 7.16 -4.28 -1.61
C LEU A 182 8.17 -3.84 -2.65
N PHE A 183 7.79 -2.98 -3.59
CA PHE A 183 8.76 -2.42 -4.51
C PHE A 183 8.45 -1.00 -4.95
N THR A 184 9.50 -0.30 -5.34
CA THR A 184 9.45 1.01 -5.99
C THR A 184 10.51 1.10 -7.09
N CYS A 185 10.36 2.04 -8.01
CA CYS A 185 11.39 2.30 -9.01
C CYS A 185 12.57 3.04 -8.39
N THR A 186 13.77 2.84 -8.92
CA THR A 186 14.89 3.75 -8.69
C THR A 186 14.70 5.08 -9.43
N TRP A 187 15.45 6.10 -9.06
CA TRP A 187 15.42 7.41 -9.76
C TRP A 187 15.65 7.32 -11.26
N SER A 188 16.47 6.37 -11.70
CA SER A 188 16.72 6.13 -13.12
C SER A 188 15.57 5.42 -13.84
N GLY A 189 14.65 4.77 -13.09
CA GLY A 189 13.60 3.91 -13.63
C GLY A 189 14.06 2.55 -14.16
N TYR A 190 15.39 2.32 -14.23
CA TYR A 190 15.96 1.07 -14.79
C TYR A 190 15.93 -0.10 -13.81
N SER A 191 15.79 0.16 -12.52
CA SER A 191 15.78 -0.86 -11.48
C SER A 191 14.66 -0.61 -10.48
N ARG A 192 14.37 -1.64 -9.69
CA ARG A 192 13.40 -1.62 -8.60
C ARG A 192 14.08 -1.95 -7.29
N VAL A 193 13.92 -1.08 -6.29
CA VAL A 193 14.17 -1.45 -4.90
C VAL A 193 13.05 -2.39 -4.50
N THR A 194 13.40 -3.59 -4.08
CA THR A 194 12.45 -4.66 -3.74
C THR A 194 12.75 -5.17 -2.34
N VAL A 195 11.74 -5.19 -1.48
CA VAL A 195 11.82 -5.68 -0.10
C VAL A 195 10.94 -6.92 0.03
N ARG A 196 11.49 -7.99 0.64
CA ARG A 196 10.83 -9.26 0.89
C ARG A 196 10.54 -9.39 2.37
N LEU A 197 9.34 -9.86 2.69
CA LEU A 197 8.88 -9.95 4.05
C LEU A 197 8.17 -11.28 4.30
N VAL A 198 8.28 -11.78 5.52
CA VAL A 198 7.54 -12.94 6.01
C VAL A 198 6.52 -12.52 7.03
N TYR A 199 5.40 -13.21 7.07
CA TYR A 199 4.38 -13.05 8.09
C TYR A 199 4.95 -13.48 9.46
N SER A 200 4.72 -12.67 10.51
CA SER A 200 5.32 -12.84 11.84
C SER A 200 4.34 -13.45 12.83
#